data_4c0426a083800c689ccad92880283e57
#
_entry.id   4c0426a083800c689ccad92880283e57
#
_cell.length_a   1.000
_cell.length_b   1.000
_cell.length_c   1.000
_cell.angle_alpha   90.00
_cell.angle_beta   90.00
_cell.angle_gamma   90.00
#
_symmetry.space_group_name_H-M   'P 1'
#
loop_
_entity.id
_entity.type
_entity.pdbx_description
1 polymer ?
#
loop_
_entity_poly.entity_id
_entity_poly.type
_entity_poly.pdbx_seq_one_letter_code
_entity_poly.pdbx_strand_id
1 'polypeptide(L)'
;MWQSFLIEPLTQLFLFLYNILGQNMGLAIGALTLILRLVLLPLSIPAIKAAVKQKDLAPKLAKLKGQYGSDKTGYAKAQMELMKKEGLNPLAGCLPQILQVVVLFALYKVFIDTLGKDSINTNFLYLDLGLPDQYFILPLLAAAGQLVASKIMMPAVQGGVAVASKTDDNKDDLAYNMQKQSLYLFPIMTLVVGYKLPSGLVLYWFLSTVFSAAQQVILQKVYGKK
;
A
#
# COMPACT_ATOMS: atom_id res chain seq x y z
N MET A 1 -12.77 15.74 -18.05
CA MET A 1 -11.78 14.66 -18.38
C MET A 1 -11.62 13.62 -17.27
N TRP A 2 -11.30 13.98 -16.01
CA TRP A 2 -11.17 13.02 -14.90
C TRP A 2 -12.47 12.25 -14.64
N GLN A 3 -13.61 12.90 -14.69
CA GLN A 3 -14.93 12.31 -14.42
C GLN A 3 -15.30 11.28 -15.49
N SER A 4 -15.24 11.66 -16.77
CA SER A 4 -15.65 10.77 -17.87
C SER A 4 -14.64 9.65 -18.15
N PHE A 5 -13.36 9.84 -17.84
CA PHE A 5 -12.34 8.85 -18.18
C PHE A 5 -12.11 7.82 -17.06
N LEU A 6 -12.32 8.18 -15.80
CA LEU A 6 -12.04 7.28 -14.67
C LEU A 6 -13.28 6.99 -13.82
N ILE A 7 -14.02 8.02 -13.42
CA ILE A 7 -15.12 7.84 -12.45
C ILE A 7 -16.32 7.16 -13.09
N GLU A 8 -16.76 7.59 -14.27
CA GLU A 8 -17.91 6.98 -14.97
C GLU A 8 -17.70 5.49 -15.28
N PRO A 9 -16.56 5.06 -15.89
CA PRO A 9 -16.32 3.64 -16.13
C PRO A 9 -16.27 2.82 -14.83
N LEU A 10 -15.67 3.37 -13.76
CA LEU A 10 -15.62 2.71 -12.46
C LEU A 10 -17.02 2.60 -11.84
N THR A 11 -17.84 3.63 -11.98
CA THR A 11 -19.24 3.62 -11.49
C THR A 11 -20.07 2.59 -12.25
N GLN A 12 -19.96 2.54 -13.57
CA GLN A 12 -20.68 1.55 -14.39
C GLN A 12 -20.24 0.13 -14.05
N LEU A 13 -18.93 -0.11 -13.91
CA LEU A 13 -18.40 -1.41 -13.51
C LEU A 13 -18.88 -1.79 -12.11
N PHE A 14 -18.85 -0.85 -11.15
CA PHE A 14 -19.36 -1.10 -9.80
C PHE A 14 -20.84 -1.45 -9.79
N LEU A 15 -21.69 -0.70 -10.50
CA LEU A 15 -23.13 -0.97 -10.59
C LEU A 15 -23.42 -2.30 -11.31
N PHE A 16 -22.66 -2.62 -12.34
CA PHE A 16 -22.74 -3.91 -13.01
C PHE A 16 -22.44 -5.06 -12.03
N LEU A 17 -21.32 -4.97 -11.29
CA LEU A 17 -20.95 -5.97 -10.29
C LEU A 17 -21.98 -6.06 -9.16
N TYR A 18 -22.50 -4.94 -8.71
CA TYR A 18 -23.55 -4.89 -7.70
C TYR A 18 -24.79 -5.66 -8.15
N ASN A 19 -25.25 -5.45 -9.38
CA ASN A 19 -26.42 -6.12 -9.93
C ASN A 19 -26.22 -7.64 -10.08
N ILE A 20 -25.09 -8.09 -10.62
CA ILE A 20 -24.84 -9.52 -10.84
C ILE A 20 -24.50 -10.28 -9.55
N LEU A 21 -24.04 -9.60 -8.50
CA LEU A 21 -23.70 -10.19 -7.21
C LEU A 21 -24.86 -10.10 -6.19
N GLY A 22 -26.09 -10.06 -6.68
CA GLY A 22 -27.28 -10.10 -5.85
C GLY A 22 -27.55 -8.83 -5.05
N GLN A 23 -27.20 -7.68 -5.60
CA GLN A 23 -27.35 -6.37 -4.96
C GLN A 23 -26.62 -6.26 -3.61
N ASN A 24 -25.49 -6.94 -3.50
CA ASN A 24 -24.63 -6.93 -2.32
C ASN A 24 -23.45 -5.99 -2.55
N MET A 25 -23.47 -4.84 -1.87
CA MET A 25 -22.44 -3.80 -2.01
C MET A 25 -21.06 -4.29 -1.56
N GLY A 26 -20.97 -5.08 -0.50
CA GLY A 26 -19.69 -5.60 0.00
C GLY A 26 -19.03 -6.56 -0.99
N LEU A 27 -19.81 -7.45 -1.61
CA LEU A 27 -19.31 -8.34 -2.66
C LEU A 27 -18.90 -7.55 -3.91
N ALA A 28 -19.66 -6.52 -4.30
CA ALA A 28 -19.31 -5.65 -5.42
C ALA A 28 -18.00 -4.91 -5.18
N ILE A 29 -17.77 -4.38 -3.97
CA ILE A 29 -16.50 -3.76 -3.57
C ILE A 29 -15.35 -4.77 -3.65
N GLY A 30 -15.54 -5.98 -3.15
CA GLY A 30 -14.55 -7.04 -3.19
C GLY A 30 -14.16 -7.42 -4.62
N ALA A 31 -15.15 -7.66 -5.49
CA ALA A 31 -14.92 -7.99 -6.89
C ALA A 31 -14.25 -6.84 -7.65
N LEU A 32 -14.72 -5.61 -7.46
CA LEU A 32 -14.11 -4.42 -8.05
C LEU A 32 -12.65 -4.27 -7.61
N THR A 33 -12.38 -4.48 -6.32
CA THR A 33 -11.00 -4.42 -5.78
C THR A 33 -10.11 -5.46 -6.46
N LEU A 34 -10.58 -6.68 -6.61
CA LEU A 34 -9.83 -7.75 -7.29
C LEU A 34 -9.56 -7.40 -8.75
N ILE A 35 -10.57 -6.94 -9.50
CA ILE A 35 -10.42 -6.54 -10.90
C ILE A 35 -9.39 -5.42 -11.02
N LEU A 36 -9.50 -4.36 -10.22
CA LEU A 36 -8.56 -3.25 -10.23
C LEU A 36 -7.13 -3.73 -9.91
N ARG A 37 -6.94 -4.63 -8.96
CA ARG A 37 -5.64 -5.21 -8.63
C ARG A 37 -5.04 -6.02 -9.76
N LEU A 38 -5.85 -6.78 -10.47
CA LEU A 38 -5.40 -7.55 -11.64
C LEU A 38 -5.03 -6.64 -12.81
N VAL A 39 -5.85 -5.62 -13.10
CA VAL A 39 -5.56 -4.62 -14.14
C VAL A 39 -4.29 -3.83 -13.84
N LEU A 40 -4.06 -3.47 -12.56
CA LEU A 40 -2.88 -2.73 -12.11
C LEU A 40 -1.66 -3.63 -11.83
N LEU A 41 -1.80 -4.95 -11.96
CA LEU A 41 -0.70 -5.90 -11.74
C LEU A 41 0.53 -5.59 -12.60
N PRO A 42 0.42 -5.41 -13.93
CA PRO A 42 1.59 -5.13 -14.75
C PRO A 42 2.33 -3.86 -14.33
N LEU A 43 1.61 -2.84 -13.83
CA LEU A 43 2.20 -1.60 -13.33
C LEU A 43 2.92 -1.79 -11.99
N SER A 44 2.51 -2.80 -11.19
CA SER A 44 3.12 -3.13 -9.90
C SER A 44 4.40 -3.97 -10.02
N ILE A 45 4.57 -4.72 -11.12
CA ILE A 45 5.72 -5.63 -11.32
C ILE A 45 7.07 -4.91 -11.23
N PRO A 46 7.29 -3.75 -11.88
CA PRO A 46 8.57 -3.03 -11.77
C PRO A 46 8.91 -2.63 -10.34
N ALA A 47 7.93 -2.19 -9.56
CA ALA A 47 8.12 -1.82 -8.15
C ALA A 47 8.50 -3.04 -7.30
N ILE A 48 7.86 -4.20 -7.54
CA ILE A 48 8.17 -5.45 -6.84
C ILE A 48 9.57 -5.96 -7.20
N LYS A 49 9.95 -5.91 -8.49
CA LYS A 49 11.32 -6.24 -8.92
C LYS A 49 12.36 -5.32 -8.28
N ALA A 50 12.07 -4.03 -8.19
CA ALA A 50 12.93 -3.07 -7.50
C ALA A 50 13.08 -3.42 -6.01
N ALA A 51 11.99 -3.80 -5.33
CA ALA A 51 12.02 -4.22 -3.93
C ALA A 51 12.82 -5.51 -3.72
N VAL A 52 12.72 -6.50 -4.62
CA VAL A 52 13.55 -7.71 -4.59
C VAL A 52 15.02 -7.36 -4.76
N LYS A 53 15.36 -6.56 -5.78
CA LYS A 53 16.74 -6.15 -6.04
C LYS A 53 17.32 -5.32 -4.89
N GLN A 54 16.50 -4.52 -4.23
CA GLN A 54 16.90 -3.76 -3.04
C GLN A 54 17.27 -4.68 -1.85
N LYS A 55 16.61 -5.84 -1.71
CA LYS A 55 17.00 -6.86 -0.71
C LYS A 55 18.40 -7.40 -0.98
N ASP A 56 18.72 -7.67 -2.25
CA ASP A 56 20.03 -8.19 -2.64
C ASP A 56 21.15 -7.17 -2.41
N LEU A 57 20.79 -5.89 -2.41
CA LEU A 57 21.72 -4.79 -2.09
C LEU A 57 21.92 -4.55 -0.60
N ALA A 58 21.09 -5.11 0.27
CA ALA A 58 21.18 -4.90 1.72
C ALA A 58 22.60 -5.16 2.29
N PRO A 59 23.33 -6.27 1.94
CA PRO A 59 24.68 -6.50 2.44
C PRO A 59 25.69 -5.47 1.90
N LYS A 60 25.52 -4.97 0.67
CA LYS A 60 26.39 -3.91 0.11
C LYS A 60 26.15 -2.58 0.83
N LEU A 61 24.90 -2.25 1.13
CA LEU A 61 24.52 -1.06 1.89
C LEU A 61 25.03 -1.11 3.33
N ALA A 62 25.01 -2.28 3.97
CA ALA A 62 25.57 -2.47 5.31
C ALA A 62 27.09 -2.23 5.34
N LYS A 63 27.83 -2.75 4.34
CA LYS A 63 29.27 -2.47 4.20
C LYS A 63 29.56 -0.99 3.96
N LEU A 64 28.77 -0.36 3.09
CA LEU A 64 28.88 1.06 2.79
C LEU A 64 28.67 1.90 4.05
N LYS A 65 27.67 1.58 4.86
CA LYS A 65 27.42 2.26 6.14
C LYS A 65 28.60 2.16 7.10
N GLY A 66 29.24 0.98 7.17
CA GLY A 66 30.45 0.80 7.99
C GLY A 66 31.64 1.65 7.52
N GLN A 67 31.75 1.94 6.20
CA GLN A 67 32.84 2.76 5.66
C GLN A 67 32.69 4.25 5.96
N TYR A 68 31.47 4.76 5.98
CA TYR A 68 31.21 6.19 6.21
C TYR A 68 31.04 6.54 7.70
N GLY A 69 30.86 5.56 8.59
CA GLY A 69 30.75 5.78 10.04
C GLY A 69 29.70 6.84 10.39
N SER A 70 30.15 7.96 10.98
CA SER A 70 29.29 9.09 11.37
C SER A 70 29.00 10.10 10.25
N ASP A 71 29.65 9.99 9.08
CA ASP A 71 29.38 10.87 7.93
C ASP A 71 28.08 10.50 7.23
N LYS A 72 26.96 11.02 7.74
CA LYS A 72 25.60 10.80 7.22
C LYS A 72 25.41 11.33 5.81
N THR A 73 26.03 12.46 5.49
CA THR A 73 25.89 13.11 4.17
C THR A 73 26.63 12.31 3.10
N GLY A 74 27.84 11.86 3.41
CA GLY A 74 28.63 10.99 2.54
C GLY A 74 27.94 9.65 2.31
N TYR A 75 27.42 9.03 3.37
CA TYR A 75 26.64 7.78 3.26
C TYR A 75 25.41 7.94 2.38
N ALA A 76 24.60 8.98 2.57
CA ALA A 76 23.39 9.21 1.77
C ALA A 76 23.73 9.39 0.27
N LYS A 77 24.78 10.12 -0.07
CA LYS A 77 25.28 10.27 -1.44
C LYS A 77 25.72 8.93 -2.03
N ALA A 78 26.57 8.22 -1.30
CA ALA A 78 27.10 6.92 -1.73
C ALA A 78 26.00 5.86 -1.88
N GLN A 79 24.98 5.85 -1.00
CA GLN A 79 23.80 5.01 -1.11
C GLN A 79 23.03 5.31 -2.40
N MET A 80 22.80 6.59 -2.69
CA MET A 80 22.07 7.00 -3.90
C MET A 80 22.86 6.65 -5.18
N GLU A 81 24.18 6.81 -5.16
CA GLU A 81 25.06 6.40 -6.26
C GLU A 81 25.03 4.88 -6.47
N LEU A 82 25.11 4.09 -5.39
CA LEU A 82 25.01 2.64 -5.46
C LEU A 82 23.66 2.21 -6.05
N MET A 83 22.56 2.80 -5.60
CA MET A 83 21.21 2.52 -6.15
C MET A 83 21.14 2.88 -7.64
N LYS A 84 21.69 4.01 -8.05
CA LYS A 84 21.75 4.40 -9.48
C LYS A 84 22.60 3.44 -10.30
N LYS A 85 23.80 3.05 -9.83
CA LYS A 85 24.67 2.06 -10.50
C LYS A 85 23.98 0.72 -10.71
N GLU A 86 23.17 0.31 -9.74
CA GLU A 86 22.39 -0.93 -9.82
C GLU A 86 21.06 -0.76 -10.60
N GLY A 87 20.80 0.42 -11.17
CA GLY A 87 19.59 0.71 -11.95
C GLY A 87 18.32 0.74 -11.11
N LEU A 88 18.41 1.03 -9.82
CA LEU A 88 17.27 1.20 -8.91
C LEU A 88 16.85 2.66 -8.84
N ASN A 89 15.58 2.90 -9.12
CA ASN A 89 14.96 4.20 -8.88
C ASN A 89 14.32 4.19 -7.47
N PRO A 90 14.77 5.04 -6.53
CA PRO A 90 14.18 5.12 -5.19
C PRO A 90 12.70 5.51 -5.22
N LEU A 91 12.27 6.26 -6.25
CA LEU A 91 10.87 6.66 -6.41
C LEU A 91 9.96 5.52 -6.90
N ALA A 92 10.52 4.44 -7.45
CA ALA A 92 9.70 3.30 -7.89
C ALA A 92 8.96 2.62 -6.73
N GLY A 93 9.49 2.72 -5.51
CA GLY A 93 8.87 2.16 -4.30
C GLY A 93 7.61 2.90 -3.84
N CYS A 94 7.45 4.19 -4.14
CA CYS A 94 6.28 4.97 -3.74
C CYS A 94 5.15 4.95 -4.79
N LEU A 95 5.42 4.51 -6.02
CA LEU A 95 4.44 4.47 -7.11
C LEU A 95 3.16 3.69 -6.75
N PRO A 96 3.22 2.49 -6.16
CA PRO A 96 2.01 1.78 -5.73
C PRO A 96 1.19 2.55 -4.72
N GLN A 97 1.84 3.29 -3.81
CA GLN A 97 1.16 4.09 -2.79
C GLN A 97 0.43 5.30 -3.39
N ILE A 98 1.06 5.98 -4.35
CA ILE A 98 0.43 7.09 -5.07
C ILE A 98 -0.79 6.58 -5.84
N LEU A 99 -0.65 5.46 -6.56
CA LEU A 99 -1.73 4.85 -7.30
C LEU A 99 -2.89 4.43 -6.38
N GLN A 100 -2.59 3.91 -5.19
CA GLN A 100 -3.59 3.56 -4.17
C GLN A 100 -4.41 4.78 -3.74
N VAL A 101 -3.77 5.93 -3.54
CA VAL A 101 -4.45 7.18 -3.16
C VAL A 101 -5.35 7.67 -4.30
N VAL A 102 -4.88 7.60 -5.54
CA VAL A 102 -5.68 7.98 -6.73
C VAL A 102 -6.94 7.12 -6.84
N VAL A 103 -6.80 5.80 -6.69
CA VAL A 103 -7.93 4.87 -6.74
C VAL A 103 -8.89 5.11 -5.56
N LEU A 104 -8.37 5.37 -4.36
CA LEU A 104 -9.19 5.69 -3.19
C LEU A 104 -10.07 6.93 -3.43
N PHE A 105 -9.50 8.00 -3.99
CA PHE A 105 -10.27 9.21 -4.32
C PHE A 105 -11.30 8.96 -5.43
N ALA A 106 -10.95 8.17 -6.45
CA ALA A 106 -11.90 7.80 -7.49
C ALA A 106 -13.10 7.01 -6.90
N LEU A 107 -12.83 6.03 -6.05
CA LEU A 107 -13.88 5.23 -5.40
C LEU A 107 -14.68 6.04 -4.38
N TYR A 108 -14.05 6.99 -3.70
CA TYR A 108 -14.78 7.93 -2.84
C TYR A 108 -15.87 8.67 -3.65
N LYS A 109 -15.51 9.17 -4.83
CA LYS A 109 -16.48 9.81 -5.73
C LYS A 109 -17.56 8.83 -6.20
N VAL A 110 -17.17 7.63 -6.65
CA VAL A 110 -18.11 6.59 -7.05
C VAL A 110 -19.13 6.30 -5.95
N PHE A 111 -18.67 6.18 -4.70
CA PHE A 111 -19.56 5.89 -3.56
C PHE A 111 -20.48 7.06 -3.25
N ILE A 112 -19.99 8.30 -3.18
CA ILE A 112 -20.84 9.47 -2.93
C ILE A 112 -21.90 9.61 -4.04
N ASP A 113 -21.52 9.46 -5.30
CA ASP A 113 -22.44 9.58 -6.44
C ASP A 113 -23.45 8.40 -6.49
N THR A 114 -23.14 7.28 -5.86
CA THR A 114 -23.96 6.06 -5.85
C THR A 114 -24.85 6.00 -4.60
N LEU A 115 -24.34 6.37 -3.43
CA LEU A 115 -25.07 6.39 -2.15
C LEU A 115 -26.22 7.40 -2.13
N GLY A 116 -26.16 8.45 -2.99
CA GLY A 116 -27.26 9.40 -3.17
C GLY A 116 -28.48 8.83 -3.94
N LYS A 117 -28.43 7.56 -4.36
CA LYS A 117 -29.54 6.89 -5.07
C LYS A 117 -30.25 5.96 -4.09
N ASP A 118 -31.52 6.18 -3.83
CA ASP A 118 -32.38 5.43 -2.90
C ASP A 118 -32.48 3.91 -3.18
N SER A 119 -31.87 3.41 -4.24
CA SER A 119 -31.96 2.03 -4.71
C SER A 119 -30.78 1.13 -4.34
N ILE A 120 -29.77 1.61 -3.60
CA ILE A 120 -28.57 0.84 -3.27
C ILE A 120 -28.67 0.29 -1.84
N ASN A 121 -28.63 -1.03 -1.71
CA ASN A 121 -28.54 -1.68 -0.41
C ASN A 121 -27.09 -1.61 0.10
N THR A 122 -26.87 -0.83 1.16
CA THR A 122 -25.58 -0.60 1.79
C THR A 122 -25.26 -1.60 2.91
N ASN A 123 -26.21 -2.45 3.30
CA ASN A 123 -26.02 -3.40 4.39
C ASN A 123 -25.08 -4.53 3.97
N PHE A 124 -24.03 -4.76 4.76
CA PHE A 124 -23.09 -5.85 4.59
C PHE A 124 -22.60 -6.35 5.94
N LEU A 125 -22.90 -7.60 6.28
CA LEU A 125 -22.64 -8.17 7.62
C LEU A 125 -23.29 -7.30 8.72
N TYR A 126 -22.47 -6.71 9.60
CA TYR A 126 -22.90 -5.80 10.65
C TYR A 126 -22.74 -4.31 10.26
N LEU A 127 -22.24 -4.03 9.04
CA LEU A 127 -21.90 -2.70 8.56
C LEU A 127 -23.01 -2.11 7.71
N ASP A 128 -23.25 -0.81 7.86
CA ASP A 128 -23.77 0.03 6.79
C ASP A 128 -22.58 0.61 6.03
N LEU A 129 -22.35 0.16 4.78
CA LEU A 129 -21.20 0.56 3.99
C LEU A 129 -21.23 2.03 3.57
N GLY A 130 -22.39 2.69 3.69
CA GLY A 130 -22.56 4.13 3.47
C GLY A 130 -22.14 4.98 4.66
N LEU A 131 -22.01 4.39 5.84
CA LEU A 131 -21.70 5.09 7.09
C LEU A 131 -20.34 4.63 7.66
N PRO A 132 -19.71 5.42 8.54
CA PRO A 132 -18.55 4.98 9.30
C PRO A 132 -18.86 3.76 10.18
N ASP A 133 -17.88 2.89 10.39
CA ASP A 133 -18.02 1.71 11.23
C ASP A 133 -18.18 2.11 12.70
N GLN A 134 -19.35 1.83 13.27
CA GLN A 134 -19.71 2.19 14.66
C GLN A 134 -18.87 1.44 15.70
N TYR A 135 -18.36 0.25 15.36
CA TYR A 135 -17.57 -0.61 16.26
C TYR A 135 -16.06 -0.48 16.06
N PHE A 136 -15.61 0.32 15.10
CA PHE A 136 -14.18 0.50 14.76
C PHE A 136 -13.43 -0.77 14.37
N ILE A 137 -14.12 -1.88 14.15
CA ILE A 137 -13.51 -3.17 13.83
C ILE A 137 -12.80 -3.09 12.48
N LEU A 138 -13.47 -2.54 11.47
CA LEU A 138 -12.94 -2.47 10.11
C LEU A 138 -11.74 -1.52 9.98
N PRO A 139 -11.74 -0.28 10.53
CA PRO A 139 -10.57 0.56 10.60
C PRO A 139 -9.37 -0.10 11.31
N LEU A 140 -9.64 -0.83 12.40
CA LEU A 140 -8.60 -1.56 13.13
C LEU A 140 -8.00 -2.70 12.31
N LEU A 141 -8.83 -3.47 11.61
CA LEU A 141 -8.39 -4.52 10.69
C LEU A 141 -7.60 -3.95 9.52
N ALA A 142 -8.03 -2.81 8.96
CA ALA A 142 -7.31 -2.13 7.89
C ALA A 142 -5.93 -1.64 8.35
N ALA A 143 -5.84 -1.05 9.55
CA ALA A 143 -4.57 -0.61 10.15
C ALA A 143 -3.64 -1.79 10.47
N ALA A 144 -4.18 -2.88 11.03
CA ALA A 144 -3.42 -4.11 11.29
C ALA A 144 -2.92 -4.75 9.98
N GLY A 145 -3.78 -4.84 8.97
CA GLY A 145 -3.43 -5.31 7.62
C GLY A 145 -2.32 -4.45 7.00
N GLN A 146 -2.40 -3.13 7.16
CA GLN A 146 -1.39 -2.19 6.69
C GLN A 146 -0.03 -2.41 7.39
N LEU A 147 -0.02 -2.67 8.71
CA LEU A 147 1.19 -3.01 9.46
C LEU A 147 1.83 -4.31 8.94
N VAL A 148 1.03 -5.34 8.72
CA VAL A 148 1.50 -6.62 8.17
C VAL A 148 2.05 -6.42 6.76
N ALA A 149 1.32 -5.72 5.89
CA ALA A 149 1.76 -5.41 4.54
C ALA A 149 3.08 -4.62 4.54
N SER A 150 3.21 -3.60 5.39
CA SER A 150 4.43 -2.81 5.53
C SER A 150 5.62 -3.67 5.95
N LYS A 151 5.44 -4.60 6.89
CA LYS A 151 6.50 -5.54 7.31
C LYS A 151 6.90 -6.50 6.17
N ILE A 152 5.96 -6.97 5.37
CA ILE A 152 6.23 -7.84 4.20
C ILE A 152 6.98 -7.07 3.12
N MET A 153 6.62 -5.81 2.88
CA MET A 153 7.21 -4.99 1.83
C MET A 153 8.59 -4.44 2.19
N MET A 154 8.91 -4.33 3.48
CA MET A 154 10.13 -3.67 4.00
C MET A 154 11.31 -4.58 4.43
N PRO A 155 11.41 -5.87 4.10
CA PRO A 155 12.41 -6.76 4.69
C PRO A 155 13.86 -6.42 4.29
N ALA A 156 14.08 -5.64 3.24
CA ALA A 156 15.41 -5.39 2.71
C ALA A 156 16.23 -4.39 3.54
N VAL A 157 15.56 -3.43 4.17
CA VAL A 157 16.27 -2.40 4.97
C VAL A 157 16.44 -2.87 6.42
N GLN A 158 15.53 -3.72 6.92
CA GLN A 158 15.68 -4.31 8.26
C GLN A 158 16.87 -5.27 8.37
N GLY A 159 17.16 -6.07 7.33
CA GLY A 159 18.30 -6.99 7.32
C GLY A 159 19.67 -6.28 7.27
N GLY A 160 19.77 -5.19 6.54
CA GLY A 160 21.01 -4.40 6.44
C GLY A 160 21.26 -3.50 7.65
N VAL A 161 20.21 -3.02 8.30
CA VAL A 161 20.30 -2.13 9.48
C VAL A 161 20.37 -2.92 10.78
N ALA A 162 19.66 -4.07 10.87
CA ALA A 162 19.67 -4.89 12.10
C ALA A 162 21.00 -5.59 12.35
N VAL A 163 21.79 -5.90 11.31
CA VAL A 163 23.10 -6.55 11.47
C VAL A 163 24.20 -5.53 11.83
N ALA A 164 23.98 -4.23 11.53
CA ALA A 164 25.01 -3.19 11.79
C ALA A 164 24.83 -2.45 13.12
N SER A 165 23.74 -2.67 13.86
CA SER A 165 23.43 -1.79 14.98
C SER A 165 23.40 -2.44 16.34
N LYS A 166 24.58 -2.65 16.89
CA LYS A 166 24.80 -2.59 18.34
C LYS A 166 25.35 -1.22 18.80
N THR A 167 25.34 -0.21 17.96
CA THR A 167 25.78 1.14 18.32
C THR A 167 24.58 2.08 18.37
N ASP A 168 24.51 2.91 19.41
CA ASP A 168 23.46 3.91 19.71
C ASP A 168 23.25 4.98 18.61
N ASP A 169 24.02 4.94 17.54
CA ASP A 169 24.12 5.91 16.43
C ASP A 169 23.00 5.80 15.38
N ASN A 170 22.06 4.83 15.54
CA ASN A 170 20.97 4.64 14.57
C ASN A 170 19.85 5.68 14.66
N LYS A 171 19.79 6.44 15.74
CA LYS A 171 18.72 7.44 15.94
C LYS A 171 18.80 8.59 14.93
N ASP A 172 19.95 8.76 14.32
CA ASP A 172 20.26 9.90 13.45
C ASP A 172 20.30 9.59 11.95
N ASP A 173 20.04 8.33 11.54
CA ASP A 173 19.99 7.97 10.13
C ASP A 173 18.63 8.37 9.53
N LEU A 174 18.64 9.41 8.68
CA LEU A 174 17.45 9.97 8.05
C LEU A 174 16.65 8.89 7.30
N ALA A 175 17.33 8.03 6.55
CA ALA A 175 16.67 6.96 5.78
C ALA A 175 16.02 5.92 6.70
N TYR A 176 16.70 5.54 7.79
CA TYR A 176 16.15 4.64 8.81
C TYR A 176 14.95 5.27 9.53
N ASN A 177 15.05 6.54 9.93
CA ASN A 177 13.97 7.25 10.61
C ASN A 177 12.75 7.43 9.69
N MET A 178 12.96 7.82 8.43
CA MET A 178 11.88 7.92 7.44
C MET A 178 11.18 6.57 7.22
N GLN A 179 11.95 5.50 7.16
CA GLN A 179 11.40 4.15 6.97
C GLN A 179 10.64 3.66 8.20
N LYS A 180 11.20 3.84 9.40
CA LYS A 180 10.55 3.51 10.66
C LYS A 180 9.28 4.36 10.84
N GLN A 181 9.36 5.65 10.52
CA GLN A 181 8.21 6.54 10.55
C GLN A 181 7.11 6.07 9.58
N SER A 182 7.46 5.69 8.35
CA SER A 182 6.51 5.16 7.38
C SER A 182 5.84 3.86 7.88
N LEU A 183 6.59 2.98 8.56
CA LEU A 183 6.08 1.72 9.09
C LEU A 183 4.93 1.92 10.10
N TYR A 184 4.99 2.97 10.92
CA TYR A 184 3.99 3.24 11.95
C TYR A 184 3.01 4.35 11.56
N LEU A 185 3.48 5.37 10.84
CA LEU A 185 2.67 6.51 10.44
C LEU A 185 1.51 6.10 9.53
N PHE A 186 1.76 5.26 8.53
CA PHE A 186 0.70 4.83 7.61
C PHE A 186 -0.42 4.03 8.30
N PRO A 187 -0.15 3.03 9.15
CA PRO A 187 -1.21 2.36 9.89
C PRO A 187 -1.99 3.29 10.83
N ILE A 188 -1.30 4.21 11.50
CA ILE A 188 -1.96 5.20 12.37
C ILE A 188 -2.85 6.12 11.52
N MET A 189 -2.35 6.62 10.38
CA MET A 189 -3.16 7.39 9.44
C MET A 189 -4.37 6.60 8.94
N THR A 190 -4.19 5.31 8.60
CA THR A 190 -5.28 4.44 8.17
C THR A 190 -6.36 4.32 9.24
N LEU A 191 -5.97 4.21 10.52
CA LEU A 191 -6.91 4.16 11.63
C LEU A 191 -7.67 5.49 11.78
N VAL A 192 -6.94 6.62 11.82
CA VAL A 192 -7.52 7.96 12.02
C VAL A 192 -8.41 8.38 10.86
N VAL A 193 -7.99 8.12 9.62
CA VAL A 193 -8.76 8.45 8.42
C VAL A 193 -9.94 7.49 8.27
N GLY A 194 -9.70 6.20 8.46
CA GLY A 194 -10.73 5.15 8.36
C GLY A 194 -11.88 5.31 9.33
N TYR A 195 -11.63 5.93 10.49
CA TYR A 195 -12.67 6.27 11.46
C TYR A 195 -13.76 7.23 10.91
N LYS A 196 -13.38 8.13 10.01
CA LYS A 196 -14.28 9.16 9.45
C LYS A 196 -14.85 8.79 8.09
N LEU A 197 -14.27 7.78 7.44
CA LEU A 197 -14.70 7.38 6.10
C LEU A 197 -15.87 6.39 6.17
N PRO A 198 -16.76 6.38 5.15
CA PRO A 198 -17.75 5.31 4.98
C PRO A 198 -17.08 3.93 4.99
N SER A 199 -17.70 2.98 5.69
CA SER A 199 -17.18 1.60 5.86
C SER A 199 -16.87 0.92 4.53
N GLY A 200 -17.61 1.22 3.46
CA GLY A 200 -17.32 0.69 2.12
C GLY A 200 -15.96 1.06 1.58
N LEU A 201 -15.48 2.29 1.86
CA LEU A 201 -14.13 2.72 1.47
C LEU A 201 -13.05 2.06 2.32
N VAL A 202 -13.32 1.90 3.62
CA VAL A 202 -12.38 1.20 4.53
C VAL A 202 -12.30 -0.27 4.17
N LEU A 203 -13.42 -0.90 3.77
CA LEU A 203 -13.48 -2.27 3.26
C LEU A 203 -12.63 -2.42 1.99
N TYR A 204 -12.82 -1.52 1.01
CA TYR A 204 -11.95 -1.46 -0.17
C TYR A 204 -10.48 -1.34 0.23
N TRP A 205 -10.13 -0.42 1.15
CA TRP A 205 -8.75 -0.20 1.58
C TRP A 205 -8.16 -1.45 2.23
N PHE A 206 -8.90 -2.09 3.13
CA PHE A 206 -8.50 -3.35 3.76
C PHE A 206 -8.25 -4.45 2.73
N LEU A 207 -9.23 -4.74 1.86
CA LEU A 207 -9.11 -5.77 0.81
C LEU A 207 -7.95 -5.47 -0.13
N SER A 208 -7.83 -4.22 -0.57
CA SER A 208 -6.74 -3.75 -1.42
C SER A 208 -5.36 -3.98 -0.78
N THR A 209 -5.24 -3.75 0.53
CA THR A 209 -4.01 -4.00 1.29
C THR A 209 -3.70 -5.49 1.38
N VAL A 210 -4.69 -6.33 1.66
CA VAL A 210 -4.53 -7.80 1.72
C VAL A 210 -4.10 -8.34 0.37
N PHE A 211 -4.75 -7.93 -0.73
CA PHE A 211 -4.36 -8.34 -2.08
C PHE A 211 -2.94 -7.88 -2.44
N SER A 212 -2.56 -6.65 -2.08
CA SER A 212 -1.19 -6.16 -2.27
C SER A 212 -0.16 -7.00 -1.53
N ALA A 213 -0.44 -7.33 -0.27
CA ALA A 213 0.47 -8.16 0.53
C ALA A 213 0.61 -9.57 -0.07
N ALA A 214 -0.50 -10.19 -0.46
CA ALA A 214 -0.49 -11.50 -1.12
C ALA A 214 0.27 -11.46 -2.46
N GLN A 215 -0.01 -10.47 -3.30
CA GLN A 215 0.68 -10.23 -4.57
C GLN A 215 2.19 -10.06 -4.36
N GLN A 216 2.60 -9.27 -3.36
CA GLN A 216 4.00 -9.04 -3.02
C GLN A 216 4.70 -10.35 -2.63
N VAL A 217 4.07 -11.17 -1.77
CA VAL A 217 4.64 -12.47 -1.34
C VAL A 217 4.80 -13.41 -2.52
N ILE A 218 3.77 -13.53 -3.37
CA ILE A 218 3.79 -14.41 -4.54
C ILE A 218 4.89 -13.98 -5.51
N LEU A 219 4.92 -12.71 -5.88
CA LEU A 219 5.88 -12.21 -6.88
C LEU A 219 7.31 -12.13 -6.35
N GLN A 220 7.51 -11.90 -5.05
CA GLN A 220 8.84 -12.03 -4.44
C GLN A 220 9.37 -13.47 -4.53
N LYS A 221 8.52 -14.48 -4.38
CA LYS A 221 8.93 -15.88 -4.56
C LYS A 221 9.29 -16.20 -6.01
N VAL A 222 8.57 -15.59 -6.97
CA VAL A 222 8.81 -15.79 -8.41
C VAL A 222 10.10 -15.09 -8.86
N TYR A 223 10.32 -13.86 -8.45
CA TYR A 223 11.45 -13.04 -8.91
C TYR A 223 12.70 -13.13 -8.00
N GLY A 224 12.56 -13.59 -6.76
CA GLY A 224 13.68 -13.71 -5.82
C GLY A 224 14.42 -15.06 -5.89
N LYS A 225 14.00 -15.98 -6.76
CA LYS A 225 14.66 -17.29 -6.98
C LYS A 225 15.75 -17.29 -8.08
N LYS A 226 16.18 -16.09 -8.52
CA LYS A 226 17.23 -15.99 -9.54
C LYS A 226 18.57 -15.58 -8.90
#